data_ce672d3e7eb04b4a77b7bdc0b47f4cc0
#
_entry.id   ce672d3e7eb04b4a77b7bdc0b47f4cc0
#
_cell.length_a   1.000
_cell.length_b   1.000
_cell.length_c   1.000
_cell.angle_alpha   90.00
_cell.angle_beta   90.00
_cell.angle_gamma   90.00
#
_symmetry.space_group_name_H-M   'P 1'
#
loop_
_entity.id
_entity.type
_entity.pdbx_description
1 polymer ?
#
loop_
_entity_poly.entity_id
_entity_poly.type
_entity_poly.pdbx_seq_one_letter_code
_entity_poly.pdbx_strand_id
1 'polypeptide(L)'
;MNRFDQYPLVGEYDVVVVGGGTAGFAAAASAARRGARTLLLEEKAYLGGTATGAQIGQLMGFADGEAAAPQKGILADVLSGLQAENGTDGIVSIYLCGRKDLEIQVIPYVPETLMRVIHRIVRAAGVEVLLHTRVIGVDTENGSISAVAFHNEQGIQRVRGKVVIDASFHGSVAADAGCRWQAGDENGVLQPGTLMYQMADVNQDAYAACTQPQRKEIALQGIA
;
A
#
# COMPACT_ATOMS: atom_id res chain seq x y z
N MET A 1 -20.84 25.50 -10.80
CA MET A 1 -19.71 25.10 -11.65
C MET A 1 -18.76 24.37 -10.74
N ASN A 2 -18.48 23.11 -11.01
CA ASN A 2 -17.58 22.31 -10.19
C ASN A 2 -16.13 22.84 -10.30
N ARG A 3 -15.31 22.58 -9.30
CA ARG A 3 -13.95 23.11 -9.18
C ARG A 3 -13.04 22.74 -10.35
N PHE A 4 -13.27 21.58 -10.94
CA PHE A 4 -12.42 21.04 -12.00
C PHE A 4 -13.09 20.97 -13.40
N ASP A 5 -14.28 21.54 -13.59
CA ASP A 5 -15.05 21.44 -14.85
C ASP A 5 -14.31 21.95 -16.10
N GLN A 6 -13.35 22.87 -15.93
CA GLN A 6 -12.55 23.40 -17.02
C GLN A 6 -11.50 22.42 -17.58
N TYR A 7 -11.24 21.30 -16.88
CA TYR A 7 -10.26 20.31 -17.32
C TYR A 7 -10.93 19.16 -18.09
N PRO A 8 -10.22 18.54 -19.05
CA PRO A 8 -10.80 17.48 -19.89
C PRO A 8 -11.18 16.24 -19.09
N LEU A 9 -12.35 15.69 -19.39
CA LEU A 9 -12.77 14.37 -18.93
C LEU A 9 -12.21 13.32 -19.90
N VAL A 10 -11.30 12.48 -19.42
CA VAL A 10 -10.54 11.54 -20.26
C VAL A 10 -10.98 10.09 -20.15
N GLY A 11 -11.89 9.78 -19.23
CA GLY A 11 -12.42 8.40 -19.12
C GLY A 11 -13.56 8.27 -18.13
N GLU A 12 -14.31 7.16 -18.30
CA GLU A 12 -15.37 6.73 -17.39
C GLU A 12 -15.14 5.27 -17.03
N TYR A 13 -15.30 4.94 -15.74
CA TYR A 13 -15.01 3.63 -15.17
C TYR A 13 -16.13 3.18 -14.23
N ASP A 14 -16.22 1.87 -14.00
CA ASP A 14 -17.09 1.37 -12.93
C ASP A 14 -16.47 1.66 -11.56
N VAL A 15 -15.15 1.48 -11.44
CA VAL A 15 -14.41 1.73 -10.21
C VAL A 15 -13.16 2.55 -10.50
N VAL A 16 -12.98 3.64 -9.75
CA VAL A 16 -11.72 4.40 -9.70
C VAL A 16 -11.11 4.22 -8.31
N VAL A 17 -9.89 3.71 -8.27
CA VAL A 17 -9.14 3.52 -7.04
C VAL A 17 -8.03 4.56 -6.97
N VAL A 18 -7.95 5.30 -5.87
CA VAL A 18 -6.94 6.33 -5.64
C VAL A 18 -5.92 5.85 -4.63
N GLY A 19 -4.67 5.71 -5.08
CA GLY A 19 -3.55 5.16 -4.32
C GLY A 19 -3.33 3.66 -4.58
N GLY A 20 -2.13 3.31 -5.01
CA GLY A 20 -1.71 1.95 -5.36
C GLY A 20 -0.97 1.22 -4.24
N GLY A 21 -1.17 1.62 -2.98
CA GLY A 21 -0.67 0.91 -1.81
C GLY A 21 -1.29 -0.47 -1.63
N THR A 22 -1.01 -1.13 -0.51
CA THR A 22 -1.50 -2.51 -0.22
C THR A 22 -3.02 -2.63 -0.31
N ALA A 23 -3.76 -1.65 0.20
CA ALA A 23 -5.21 -1.62 0.11
C ALA A 23 -5.69 -1.37 -1.34
N GLY A 24 -5.06 -0.40 -2.03
CA GLY A 24 -5.51 0.05 -3.35
C GLY A 24 -5.30 -0.99 -4.45
N PHE A 25 -4.12 -1.63 -4.53
CA PHE A 25 -3.92 -2.66 -5.54
C PHE A 25 -4.84 -3.87 -5.31
N ALA A 26 -5.08 -4.22 -4.03
CA ALA A 26 -5.97 -5.33 -3.70
C ALA A 26 -7.43 -5.00 -4.05
N ALA A 27 -7.88 -3.78 -3.77
CA ALA A 27 -9.21 -3.30 -4.14
C ALA A 27 -9.39 -3.28 -5.67
N ALA A 28 -8.42 -2.71 -6.40
CA ALA A 28 -8.46 -2.61 -7.85
C ALA A 28 -8.49 -3.99 -8.52
N ALA A 29 -7.58 -4.89 -8.13
CA ALA A 29 -7.55 -6.25 -8.66
C ALA A 29 -8.84 -7.02 -8.34
N SER A 30 -9.39 -6.85 -7.14
CA SER A 30 -10.63 -7.52 -6.73
C SER A 30 -11.85 -7.00 -7.50
N ALA A 31 -11.94 -5.71 -7.76
CA ALA A 31 -13.01 -5.10 -8.56
C ALA A 31 -12.95 -5.58 -10.02
N ALA A 32 -11.76 -5.52 -10.63
CA ALA A 32 -11.57 -5.94 -12.00
C ALA A 32 -11.85 -7.44 -12.22
N ARG A 33 -11.45 -8.31 -11.30
CA ARG A 33 -11.77 -9.75 -11.33
C ARG A 33 -13.26 -10.06 -11.27
N ARG A 34 -14.08 -9.11 -10.81
CA ARG A 34 -15.54 -9.19 -10.79
C ARG A 34 -16.19 -8.57 -12.03
N GLY A 35 -15.39 -8.20 -13.03
CA GLY A 35 -15.84 -7.65 -14.31
C GLY A 35 -16.02 -6.13 -14.32
N ALA A 36 -15.65 -5.41 -13.25
CA ALA A 36 -15.73 -3.96 -13.25
C ALA A 36 -14.58 -3.35 -14.07
N ARG A 37 -14.90 -2.42 -14.97
CA ARG A 37 -13.88 -1.59 -15.63
C ARG A 37 -13.21 -0.70 -14.57
N THR A 38 -11.97 -1.00 -14.25
CA THR A 38 -11.28 -0.43 -13.08
C THR A 38 -10.06 0.37 -13.49
N LEU A 39 -9.94 1.60 -12.97
CA LEU A 39 -8.78 2.46 -13.05
C LEU A 39 -8.10 2.56 -11.67
N LEU A 40 -6.79 2.44 -11.64
CA LEU A 40 -5.94 2.68 -10.46
C LEU A 40 -5.02 3.87 -10.72
N LEU A 41 -5.12 4.90 -9.88
CA LEU A 41 -4.30 6.10 -9.93
C LEU A 41 -3.24 6.03 -8.82
N GLU A 42 -1.95 6.11 -9.18
CA GLU A 42 -0.84 6.07 -8.22
C GLU A 42 0.18 7.17 -8.51
N GLU A 43 0.54 7.94 -7.49
CA GLU A 43 1.49 9.06 -7.64
C GLU A 43 2.95 8.63 -7.82
N LYS A 44 3.32 7.44 -7.36
CA LYS A 44 4.67 6.90 -7.48
C LYS A 44 4.85 6.16 -8.82
N ALA A 45 6.10 5.80 -9.10
CA ALA A 45 6.48 4.98 -10.26
C ALA A 45 6.15 3.48 -10.09
N TYR A 46 5.60 3.08 -8.94
CA TYR A 46 5.42 1.69 -8.55
C TYR A 46 4.22 1.52 -7.63
N LEU A 47 3.71 0.28 -7.56
CA LEU A 47 2.64 -0.13 -6.65
C LEU A 47 3.21 -0.74 -5.35
N GLY A 48 2.36 -0.85 -4.34
CA GLY A 48 2.65 -1.49 -3.06
C GLY A 48 2.85 -0.52 -1.91
N GLY A 49 3.00 0.78 -2.19
CA GLY A 49 3.09 1.83 -1.17
C GLY A 49 4.20 1.59 -0.16
N THR A 50 3.89 1.55 1.14
CA THR A 50 4.87 1.34 2.22
C THR A 50 5.49 -0.06 2.18
N ALA A 51 4.78 -1.07 1.69
CA ALA A 51 5.31 -2.43 1.58
C ALA A 51 6.45 -2.53 0.55
N THR A 52 6.51 -1.63 -0.43
CA THR A 52 7.56 -1.60 -1.44
C THR A 52 8.49 -0.40 -1.25
N GLY A 53 7.97 0.81 -1.34
CA GLY A 53 8.78 2.02 -1.32
C GLY A 53 9.38 2.38 0.03
N ALA A 54 8.74 2.02 1.14
CA ALA A 54 9.29 2.20 2.48
C ALA A 54 10.07 0.98 3.00
N GLN A 55 10.22 -0.06 2.18
CA GLN A 55 11.06 -1.24 2.46
C GLN A 55 10.71 -1.95 3.78
N ILE A 56 9.43 -2.07 4.10
CA ILE A 56 8.97 -2.73 5.33
C ILE A 56 9.48 -4.18 5.43
N GLY A 57 9.57 -4.91 4.30
CA GLY A 57 10.23 -6.21 4.22
C GLY A 57 9.43 -7.39 4.78
N GLN A 58 8.26 -7.18 5.37
CA GLN A 58 7.41 -8.26 5.89
C GLN A 58 5.93 -7.90 5.86
N LEU A 59 5.08 -8.88 5.51
CA LEU A 59 3.63 -8.80 5.65
C LEU A 59 3.23 -9.46 6.98
N MET A 60 2.30 -8.86 7.69
CA MET A 60 1.79 -9.37 8.96
C MET A 60 0.28 -9.09 9.09
N GLY A 61 -0.37 -9.67 10.10
CA GLY A 61 -1.79 -9.44 10.37
C GLY A 61 -2.73 -10.28 9.50
N PHE A 62 -2.28 -11.41 8.97
CA PHE A 62 -3.07 -12.33 8.14
C PHE A 62 -3.49 -13.62 8.85
N ALA A 63 -3.00 -13.87 10.06
CA ALA A 63 -3.31 -15.04 10.86
C ALA A 63 -3.89 -14.60 12.22
N ASP A 64 -4.91 -15.31 12.66
CA ASP A 64 -5.64 -15.10 13.92
C ASP A 64 -5.34 -16.19 14.96
N GLY A 65 -4.08 -16.62 15.03
CA GLY A 65 -3.57 -17.53 16.05
C GLY A 65 -3.35 -18.98 15.61
N GLU A 66 -3.97 -19.46 14.54
CA GLU A 66 -3.63 -20.75 13.94
C GLU A 66 -2.95 -20.55 12.57
N ALA A 67 -1.81 -21.21 12.40
CA ALA A 67 -0.89 -21.05 11.28
C ALA A 67 -1.45 -21.56 9.95
N ALA A 68 -2.47 -20.92 9.41
CA ALA A 68 -2.94 -21.21 8.07
C ALA A 68 -2.39 -20.19 7.08
N ALA A 69 -1.59 -20.64 6.13
CA ALA A 69 -1.22 -19.83 4.97
C ALA A 69 -2.50 -19.30 4.29
N PRO A 70 -2.52 -18.05 3.80
CA PRO A 70 -3.65 -17.51 3.08
C PRO A 70 -3.97 -18.40 1.87
N GLN A 71 -5.13 -19.04 1.89
CA GLN A 71 -5.53 -20.03 0.89
C GLN A 71 -6.27 -19.39 -0.30
N LYS A 72 -6.75 -18.17 -0.15
CA LYS A 72 -7.59 -17.50 -1.14
C LYS A 72 -7.34 -16.00 -1.18
N GLY A 73 -7.76 -15.39 -2.28
CA GLY A 73 -7.75 -13.95 -2.46
C GLY A 73 -6.38 -13.37 -2.83
N ILE A 74 -6.29 -12.06 -2.80
CA ILE A 74 -5.11 -11.32 -3.27
C ILE A 74 -3.85 -11.68 -2.47
N LEU A 75 -3.96 -11.91 -1.17
CA LEU A 75 -2.79 -12.27 -0.36
C LEU A 75 -2.21 -13.64 -0.72
N ALA A 76 -3.07 -14.62 -1.04
CA ALA A 76 -2.63 -15.93 -1.53
C ALA A 76 -1.89 -15.81 -2.88
N ASP A 77 -2.40 -14.95 -3.78
CA ASP A 77 -1.73 -14.69 -5.06
C ASP A 77 -0.39 -13.99 -4.86
N VAL A 78 -0.30 -13.06 -3.92
CA VAL A 78 0.95 -12.39 -3.54
C VAL A 78 1.95 -13.40 -3.01
N LEU A 79 1.56 -14.26 -2.07
CA LEU A 79 2.43 -15.29 -1.51
C LEU A 79 2.92 -16.26 -2.60
N SER A 80 2.01 -16.78 -3.42
CA SER A 80 2.36 -17.67 -4.54
C SER A 80 3.31 -17.00 -5.55
N GLY A 81 3.07 -15.73 -5.85
CA GLY A 81 3.92 -14.95 -6.75
C GLY A 81 5.32 -14.70 -6.18
N LEU A 82 5.40 -14.38 -4.89
CA LEU A 82 6.69 -14.22 -4.20
C LEU A 82 7.48 -15.53 -4.16
N GLN A 83 6.83 -16.65 -3.84
CA GLN A 83 7.47 -17.98 -3.84
C GLN A 83 7.98 -18.37 -5.22
N ALA A 84 7.20 -18.14 -6.27
CA ALA A 84 7.56 -18.44 -7.65
C ALA A 84 8.80 -17.66 -8.14
N GLU A 85 9.09 -16.50 -7.55
CA GLU A 85 10.26 -15.66 -7.88
C GLU A 85 11.36 -15.71 -6.81
N ASN A 86 11.32 -16.65 -5.88
CA ASN A 86 12.25 -16.74 -4.75
C ASN A 86 12.33 -15.43 -3.94
N GLY A 87 11.22 -14.71 -3.85
CA GLY A 87 11.11 -13.44 -3.11
C GLY A 87 10.67 -13.62 -1.67
N THR A 88 10.45 -14.84 -1.21
CA THR A 88 10.12 -15.20 0.17
C THR A 88 10.41 -16.66 0.44
N ASP A 89 10.81 -16.96 1.67
CA ASP A 89 10.91 -18.33 2.20
C ASP A 89 9.58 -18.85 2.77
N GLY A 90 8.52 -18.04 2.66
CA GLY A 90 7.20 -18.37 3.18
C GLY A 90 6.89 -17.72 4.52
N ILE A 91 6.02 -18.38 5.30
CA ILE A 91 5.59 -17.88 6.60
C ILE A 91 6.60 -18.29 7.68
N VAL A 92 7.00 -17.32 8.49
CA VAL A 92 7.88 -17.53 9.65
C VAL A 92 7.25 -16.94 10.91
N SER A 93 7.56 -17.52 12.06
CA SER A 93 7.20 -16.96 13.36
C SER A 93 8.30 -16.04 13.87
N ILE A 94 7.91 -14.89 14.39
CA ILE A 94 8.81 -13.94 15.05
C ILE A 94 8.22 -13.46 16.37
N TYR A 95 9.09 -13.04 17.29
CA TYR A 95 8.66 -12.32 18.48
C TYR A 95 8.56 -10.82 18.20
N LEU A 96 7.33 -10.28 18.21
CA LEU A 96 7.08 -8.88 17.91
C LEU A 96 7.83 -7.96 18.88
N CYS A 97 8.66 -7.06 18.34
CA CYS A 97 9.50 -6.15 19.12
C CYS A 97 10.37 -6.86 20.17
N GLY A 98 10.75 -8.12 19.93
CA GLY A 98 11.53 -8.93 20.86
C GLY A 98 10.79 -9.41 22.12
N ARG A 99 9.48 -9.25 22.16
CA ARG A 99 8.61 -9.72 23.26
C ARG A 99 8.37 -11.22 23.12
N LYS A 100 8.93 -12.00 24.04
CA LYS A 100 8.80 -13.46 24.02
C LYS A 100 7.36 -13.97 24.32
N ASP A 101 6.53 -13.09 24.85
CA ASP A 101 5.09 -13.34 25.14
C ASP A 101 4.18 -13.01 23.93
N LEU A 102 4.74 -12.48 22.85
CA LEU A 102 3.99 -12.08 21.68
C LEU A 102 4.66 -12.63 20.40
N GLU A 103 4.38 -13.90 20.13
CA GLU A 103 4.73 -14.55 18.88
C GLU A 103 3.70 -14.22 17.79
N ILE A 104 4.17 -13.79 16.64
CA ILE A 104 3.33 -13.51 15.47
C ILE A 104 3.89 -14.17 14.23
N GLN A 105 3.02 -14.41 13.26
CA GLN A 105 3.41 -14.90 11.95
C GLN A 105 3.57 -13.75 10.97
N VAL A 106 4.63 -13.82 10.18
CA VAL A 106 4.95 -12.86 9.14
C VAL A 106 5.36 -13.58 7.86
N ILE A 107 5.24 -12.90 6.73
CA ILE A 107 5.81 -13.30 5.45
C ILE A 107 6.93 -12.30 5.14
N PRO A 108 8.21 -12.64 5.38
CA PRO A 108 9.32 -11.84 4.91
C PRO A 108 9.35 -11.85 3.38
N TYR A 109 9.74 -10.74 2.76
CA TYR A 109 9.81 -10.67 1.31
C TYR A 109 10.91 -9.70 0.83
N VAL A 110 11.32 -9.89 -0.41
CA VAL A 110 12.16 -8.94 -1.14
C VAL A 110 11.25 -7.86 -1.75
N PRO A 111 11.40 -6.57 -1.37
CA PRO A 111 10.49 -5.50 -1.81
C PRO A 111 10.39 -5.35 -3.33
N GLU A 112 11.49 -5.50 -4.06
CA GLU A 112 11.51 -5.42 -5.52
C GLU A 112 10.75 -6.58 -6.17
N THR A 113 10.81 -7.77 -5.57
CA THR A 113 10.03 -8.92 -6.03
C THR A 113 8.55 -8.70 -5.75
N LEU A 114 8.20 -8.19 -4.57
CA LEU A 114 6.81 -7.84 -4.25
C LEU A 114 6.25 -6.81 -5.25
N MET A 115 7.03 -5.79 -5.59
CA MET A 115 6.64 -4.77 -6.58
C MET A 115 6.27 -5.41 -7.92
N ARG A 116 7.11 -6.32 -8.44
CA ARG A 116 6.84 -7.04 -9.70
C ARG A 116 5.60 -7.93 -9.60
N VAL A 117 5.45 -8.65 -8.50
CA VAL A 117 4.30 -9.53 -8.24
C VAL A 117 3.00 -8.73 -8.21
N ILE A 118 2.95 -7.60 -7.51
CA ILE A 118 1.78 -6.71 -7.47
C ILE A 118 1.42 -6.23 -8.88
N HIS A 119 2.39 -5.73 -9.64
CA HIS A 119 2.15 -5.28 -11.01
C HIS A 119 1.58 -6.40 -11.90
N ARG A 120 2.09 -7.63 -11.76
CA ARG A 120 1.57 -8.79 -12.49
C ARG A 120 0.13 -9.11 -12.10
N ILE A 121 -0.20 -9.11 -10.81
CA ILE A 121 -1.56 -9.38 -10.31
C ILE A 121 -2.55 -8.37 -10.88
N VAL A 122 -2.22 -7.09 -10.78
CA VAL A 122 -3.06 -5.98 -11.23
C VAL A 122 -3.27 -6.04 -12.76
N ARG A 123 -2.19 -6.26 -13.51
CA ARG A 123 -2.25 -6.40 -14.97
C ARG A 123 -3.07 -7.62 -15.41
N ALA A 124 -2.84 -8.77 -14.77
CA ALA A 124 -3.59 -10.00 -15.07
C ALA A 124 -5.09 -9.88 -14.75
N ALA A 125 -5.46 -9.04 -13.80
CA ALA A 125 -6.85 -8.72 -13.49
C ALA A 125 -7.50 -7.77 -14.52
N GLY A 126 -6.73 -7.15 -15.41
CA GLY A 126 -7.24 -6.20 -16.40
C GLY A 126 -7.45 -4.79 -15.85
N VAL A 127 -6.79 -4.42 -14.78
CA VAL A 127 -6.83 -3.05 -14.24
C VAL A 127 -6.04 -2.11 -15.13
N GLU A 128 -6.64 -0.98 -15.49
CA GLU A 128 -5.92 0.15 -16.07
C GLU A 128 -5.17 0.90 -14.97
N VAL A 129 -3.86 1.15 -15.13
CA VAL A 129 -3.02 1.77 -14.10
C VAL A 129 -2.37 3.01 -14.68
N LEU A 130 -2.52 4.13 -13.99
CA LEU A 130 -1.78 5.35 -14.25
C LEU A 130 -0.82 5.62 -13.08
N LEU A 131 0.47 5.41 -13.33
CA LEU A 131 1.56 5.77 -12.43
C LEU A 131 1.94 7.24 -12.63
N HIS A 132 2.76 7.80 -11.73
CA HIS A 132 3.13 9.21 -11.74
C HIS A 132 1.91 10.14 -11.83
N THR A 133 0.77 9.71 -11.28
CA THR A 133 -0.51 10.37 -11.41
C THR A 133 -1.05 10.73 -10.03
N ARG A 134 -0.94 12.01 -9.70
CA ARG A 134 -1.37 12.52 -8.40
C ARG A 134 -2.80 13.04 -8.46
N VAL A 135 -3.69 12.46 -7.68
CA VAL A 135 -5.04 13.01 -7.47
C VAL A 135 -4.92 14.34 -6.72
N ILE A 136 -5.58 15.37 -7.22
CA ILE A 136 -5.54 16.74 -6.72
C ILE A 136 -6.88 17.20 -6.13
N GLY A 137 -7.92 16.41 -6.29
CA GLY A 137 -9.23 16.64 -5.68
C GLY A 137 -10.36 15.94 -6.39
N VAL A 138 -11.57 16.18 -5.91
CA VAL A 138 -12.79 15.64 -6.49
C VAL A 138 -13.84 16.73 -6.72
N ASP A 139 -14.68 16.54 -7.73
CA ASP A 139 -15.93 17.25 -7.87
C ASP A 139 -17.05 16.43 -7.24
N THR A 140 -18.00 17.08 -6.59
CA THR A 140 -19.15 16.43 -5.96
C THR A 140 -20.47 17.04 -6.44
N GLU A 141 -21.45 16.16 -6.66
CA GLU A 141 -22.82 16.56 -7.00
C GLU A 141 -23.81 15.73 -6.17
N ASN A 142 -24.77 16.41 -5.55
CA ASN A 142 -25.79 15.75 -4.73
C ASN A 142 -25.23 14.78 -3.67
N GLY A 143 -24.10 15.12 -3.04
CA GLY A 143 -23.48 14.31 -2.01
C GLY A 143 -22.69 13.10 -2.52
N SER A 144 -22.47 13.00 -3.84
CA SER A 144 -21.70 11.94 -4.48
C SER A 144 -20.52 12.54 -5.27
N ILE A 145 -19.41 11.80 -5.37
CA ILE A 145 -18.29 12.19 -6.23
C ILE A 145 -18.71 12.08 -7.68
N SER A 146 -18.68 13.19 -8.42
CA SER A 146 -19.01 13.25 -9.83
C SER A 146 -17.80 13.10 -10.76
N ALA A 147 -16.61 13.52 -10.29
CA ALA A 147 -15.36 13.31 -11.00
C ALA A 147 -14.16 13.32 -10.04
N VAL A 148 -13.08 12.64 -10.43
CA VAL A 148 -11.78 12.66 -9.77
C VAL A 148 -10.81 13.43 -10.66
N ALA A 149 -10.21 14.49 -10.15
CA ALA A 149 -9.22 15.30 -10.83
C ALA A 149 -7.81 14.87 -10.44
N PHE A 150 -6.95 14.74 -11.42
CA PHE A 150 -5.57 14.34 -11.22
C PHE A 150 -4.61 15.13 -12.14
N HIS A 151 -3.34 15.12 -11.78
CA HIS A 151 -2.25 15.70 -12.54
C HIS A 151 -1.20 14.63 -12.87
N ASN A 152 -0.74 14.62 -14.12
CA ASN A 152 0.39 13.83 -14.59
C ASN A 152 1.17 14.62 -15.67
N GLU A 153 2.05 13.97 -16.44
CA GLU A 153 2.83 14.62 -17.51
C GLU A 153 1.98 15.27 -18.61
N GLN A 154 0.73 14.82 -18.78
CA GLN A 154 -0.23 15.39 -19.74
C GLN A 154 -0.98 16.61 -19.18
N GLY A 155 -0.69 17.01 -17.94
CA GLY A 155 -1.37 18.09 -17.25
C GLY A 155 -2.51 17.64 -16.36
N ILE A 156 -3.45 18.55 -16.10
CA ILE A 156 -4.63 18.27 -15.24
C ILE A 156 -5.75 17.67 -16.09
N GLN A 157 -6.28 16.55 -15.63
CA GLN A 157 -7.35 15.80 -16.27
C GLN A 157 -8.36 15.31 -15.24
N ARG A 158 -9.50 14.81 -15.71
CA ARG A 158 -10.54 14.21 -14.86
C ARG A 158 -10.98 12.85 -15.38
N VAL A 159 -11.44 12.01 -14.45
CA VAL A 159 -12.15 10.76 -14.77
C VAL A 159 -13.41 10.67 -13.93
N ARG A 160 -14.39 9.91 -14.43
CA ARG A 160 -15.58 9.51 -13.68
C ARG A 160 -15.49 8.07 -13.24
N GLY A 161 -15.96 7.79 -12.03
CA GLY A 161 -16.17 6.45 -11.53
C GLY A 161 -17.58 6.32 -10.95
N LYS A 162 -18.26 5.19 -11.24
CA LYS A 162 -19.52 4.89 -10.53
C LYS A 162 -19.28 4.70 -9.03
N VAL A 163 -18.10 4.15 -8.70
CA VAL A 163 -17.60 4.00 -7.34
C VAL A 163 -16.17 4.55 -7.31
N VAL A 164 -15.85 5.34 -6.29
CA VAL A 164 -14.49 5.81 -6.01
C VAL A 164 -14.04 5.21 -4.69
N ILE A 165 -12.87 4.56 -4.71
CA ILE A 165 -12.25 3.97 -3.53
C ILE A 165 -11.05 4.83 -3.14
N ASP A 166 -11.12 5.45 -1.96
CA ASP A 166 -9.99 6.16 -1.39
C ASP A 166 -9.08 5.15 -0.67
N ALA A 167 -7.96 4.84 -1.31
CA ALA A 167 -6.86 4.06 -0.77
C ALA A 167 -5.59 4.93 -0.67
N SER A 168 -5.75 6.25 -0.70
CA SER A 168 -4.66 7.19 -0.48
C SER A 168 -4.19 7.12 0.98
N PHE A 169 -2.93 7.41 1.22
CA PHE A 169 -2.35 7.35 2.57
C PHE A 169 -3.05 8.30 3.56
N HIS A 170 -3.54 9.42 3.07
CA HIS A 170 -4.09 10.50 3.90
C HIS A 170 -5.63 10.56 3.94
N GLY A 171 -6.34 9.69 3.22
CA GLY A 171 -7.80 9.82 3.08
C GLY A 171 -8.21 11.12 2.36
N SER A 172 -7.37 11.61 1.46
CA SER A 172 -7.51 12.93 0.85
C SER A 172 -8.73 13.05 -0.04
N VAL A 173 -9.15 11.98 -0.69
CA VAL A 173 -10.36 11.93 -1.53
C VAL A 173 -11.61 12.01 -0.67
N ALA A 174 -11.67 11.26 0.40
CA ALA A 174 -12.80 11.28 1.35
C ALA A 174 -12.92 12.65 2.01
N ALA A 175 -11.80 13.24 2.44
CA ALA A 175 -11.78 14.58 3.03
C ALA A 175 -12.26 15.66 2.04
N ASP A 176 -11.77 15.63 0.78
CA ASP A 176 -12.16 16.60 -0.26
C ASP A 176 -13.63 16.41 -0.70
N ALA A 177 -14.16 15.18 -0.59
CA ALA A 177 -15.58 14.88 -0.79
C ALA A 177 -16.49 15.31 0.36
N GLY A 178 -15.94 15.89 1.44
CA GLY A 178 -16.69 16.38 2.59
C GLY A 178 -17.01 15.32 3.64
N CYS A 179 -16.37 14.13 3.60
CA CYS A 179 -16.52 13.13 4.64
C CYS A 179 -15.89 13.61 5.96
N ARG A 180 -16.53 13.25 7.08
CA ARG A 180 -15.95 13.53 8.39
C ARG A 180 -14.72 12.61 8.59
N TRP A 181 -13.63 13.19 9.02
CA TRP A 181 -12.36 12.49 9.29
C TRP A 181 -11.77 12.95 10.63
N GLN A 182 -10.85 12.15 11.15
CA GLN A 182 -10.11 12.46 12.37
C GLN A 182 -8.64 12.10 12.15
N ALA A 183 -7.74 12.96 12.62
CA ALA A 183 -6.31 12.70 12.65
C ALA A 183 -5.82 12.73 14.11
N GLY A 184 -5.02 11.71 14.47
CA GLY A 184 -4.50 11.58 15.83
C GLY A 184 -5.53 11.10 16.86
N ASP A 185 -5.12 11.15 18.11
CA ASP A 185 -5.96 10.89 19.27
C ASP A 185 -6.84 12.13 19.62
N GLU A 186 -7.47 12.13 20.77
CA GLU A 186 -8.29 13.24 21.29
C GLU A 186 -7.51 14.55 21.49
N ASN A 187 -6.18 14.48 21.60
CA ASN A 187 -5.27 15.62 21.73
C ASN A 187 -4.60 15.99 20.39
N GLY A 188 -4.95 15.31 19.29
CA GLY A 188 -4.35 15.51 17.98
C GLY A 188 -2.96 14.88 17.83
N VAL A 189 -2.53 14.02 18.76
CA VAL A 189 -1.22 13.37 18.72
C VAL A 189 -1.27 12.22 17.72
N LEU A 190 -0.39 12.27 16.72
CA LEU A 190 -0.21 11.23 15.71
C LEU A 190 0.76 10.14 16.19
N GLN A 191 0.70 8.98 15.56
CA GLN A 191 1.74 7.96 15.76
C GLN A 191 3.12 8.52 15.37
N PRO A 192 4.19 8.12 16.08
CA PRO A 192 5.55 8.50 15.72
C PRO A 192 5.90 8.07 14.31
N GLY A 193 6.59 8.93 13.58
CA GLY A 193 7.17 8.57 12.29
C GLY A 193 8.28 7.53 12.46
N THR A 194 8.45 6.65 11.48
CA THR A 194 9.51 5.64 11.45
C THR A 194 10.32 5.80 10.17
N LEU A 195 11.64 5.83 10.31
CA LEU A 195 12.57 5.76 9.20
C LEU A 195 13.05 4.33 9.05
N MET A 196 12.81 3.75 7.87
CA MET A 196 13.32 2.43 7.48
C MET A 196 14.57 2.63 6.62
N TYR A 197 15.56 1.77 6.81
CA TYR A 197 16.77 1.75 5.98
C TYR A 197 17.30 0.32 5.86
N GLN A 198 18.05 0.07 4.80
CA GLN A 198 18.77 -1.19 4.60
C GLN A 198 20.26 -0.98 4.82
N MET A 199 20.92 -1.97 5.40
CA MET A 199 22.36 -2.00 5.54
C MET A 199 22.93 -3.17 4.75
N ALA A 200 23.98 -2.89 3.98
CA ALA A 200 24.77 -3.91 3.29
C ALA A 200 26.01 -4.30 4.10
N ASP A 201 26.63 -5.40 3.74
CA ASP A 201 27.88 -5.90 4.33
C ASP A 201 27.81 -6.14 5.83
N VAL A 202 26.63 -6.46 6.36
CA VAL A 202 26.45 -6.80 7.77
C VAL A 202 26.97 -8.21 8.02
N ASN A 203 27.86 -8.37 9.00
CA ASN A 203 28.26 -9.68 9.48
C ASN A 203 27.10 -10.33 10.23
N GLN A 204 26.40 -11.25 9.55
CA GLN A 204 25.17 -11.88 10.06
C GLN A 204 25.43 -12.73 11.30
N ASP A 205 26.59 -13.41 11.39
CA ASP A 205 26.95 -14.23 12.55
C ASP A 205 27.19 -13.36 13.79
N ALA A 206 27.92 -12.26 13.63
CA ALA A 206 28.15 -11.31 14.70
C ALA A 206 26.83 -10.64 15.13
N TYR A 207 25.96 -10.29 14.18
CA TYR A 207 24.64 -9.73 14.47
C TYR A 207 23.74 -10.72 15.23
N ALA A 208 23.71 -11.98 14.81
CA ALA A 208 22.94 -13.02 15.47
C ALA A 208 23.45 -13.33 16.90
N ALA A 209 24.75 -13.22 17.13
CA ALA A 209 25.34 -13.38 18.46
C ALA A 209 25.02 -12.23 19.43
N CYS A 210 24.65 -11.04 18.93
CA CYS A 210 24.28 -9.92 19.78
C CYS A 210 22.93 -10.11 20.46
N THR A 211 22.86 -9.86 21.75
CA THR A 211 21.60 -9.78 22.49
C THR A 211 20.80 -8.52 22.13
N GLN A 212 19.51 -8.51 22.39
CA GLN A 212 18.65 -7.33 22.18
C GLN A 212 19.17 -6.05 22.88
N PRO A 213 19.59 -6.08 24.16
CA PRO A 213 20.18 -4.92 24.79
C PRO A 213 21.44 -4.39 24.10
N GLN A 214 22.34 -5.30 23.67
CA GLN A 214 23.55 -4.92 22.93
C GLN A 214 23.23 -4.25 21.60
N ARG A 215 22.26 -4.79 20.83
CA ARG A 215 21.81 -4.16 19.59
C ARG A 215 21.26 -2.76 19.81
N LYS A 216 20.47 -2.57 20.88
CA LYS A 216 19.93 -1.26 21.25
C LYS A 216 21.04 -0.28 21.61
N GLU A 217 22.04 -0.72 22.39
CA GLU A 217 23.19 0.12 22.77
C GLU A 217 24.01 0.56 21.56
N ILE A 218 24.32 -0.39 20.64
CA ILE A 218 25.03 -0.09 19.39
C ILE A 218 24.24 0.92 18.53
N ALA A 219 22.93 0.76 18.41
CA ALA A 219 22.10 1.67 17.67
C ALA A 219 22.09 3.09 18.27
N LEU A 220 22.06 3.20 19.60
CA LEU A 220 22.10 4.50 20.28
C LEU A 220 23.45 5.20 20.13
N GLN A 221 24.55 4.45 20.12
CA GLN A 221 25.91 4.99 19.93
C GLN A 221 26.11 5.47 18.47
N GLY A 222 25.43 4.87 17.49
CA GLY A 222 25.50 5.29 16.09
C GLY A 222 24.66 6.52 15.74
N ILE A 223 23.83 7.00 16.68
CA ILE A 223 22.98 8.19 16.50
C ILE A 223 23.63 9.45 17.13
N ALA A 224 24.67 9.29 17.93
CA ALA A 224 25.44 10.39 18.52
C ALA A 224 26.54 10.85 17.57
#